data_1a17d50d34d0a235fd1efe584a62e638
#
_entry.id   1a17d50d34d0a235fd1efe584a62e638
#
_cell.length_a   1.000
_cell.length_b   1.000
_cell.length_c   1.000
_cell.angle_alpha   90.00
_cell.angle_beta   90.00
_cell.angle_gamma   90.00
#
_symmetry.space_group_name_H-M   'P 1'
#
loop_
_entity.id
_entity.type
_entity.pdbx_description
1 polymer ?
#
loop_
_entity_poly.entity_id
_entity_poly.type
_entity_poly.pdbx_seq_one_letter_code
_entity_poly.pdbx_strand_id
1 'polypeptide(L)'
;MPPRKKEAEVVEVQVSEECKRYDGPWKEEVRALCAEYGLRNLAAMNVVELAQLLDKEDELERAEVALAKIRQMAGLAPRPVNILEALNMTQQVPVLKTGVAEFDEKTPWGGLRRGLIYGFAGEFGAGKSMFAIQASVRAAMENWKVLFVETEGSLNTKLFERIAQRFGTDLNALVDRLTITQAIDALDVKEILKGLHRQPVDLVVIDSFVSHALRAQFRGRERLAARQQFLNYLLDILRRAARVFGTASILTDQVIDVPSFFSDKRPAGGNVVLHGVNALFMMMRPNKHKSEGHMWPIDVPGMAPDEKIHYEIKKDGLY
;
A
#
# COMPACT_ATOMS: atom_id res chain seq x y z
N MET A 1 18.10 52.54 -3.80
CA MET A 1 16.99 51.91 -4.57
C MET A 1 16.62 50.64 -3.86
N PRO A 2 15.40 50.47 -3.35
CA PRO A 2 14.94 49.22 -2.79
C PRO A 2 14.70 48.19 -3.89
N PRO A 3 14.88 46.87 -3.65
CA PRO A 3 14.68 45.88 -4.67
C PRO A 3 13.17 45.72 -4.99
N ARG A 4 12.88 45.68 -6.28
CA ARG A 4 11.52 45.41 -6.80
C ARG A 4 11.05 44.04 -6.30
N LYS A 5 9.88 44.00 -5.64
CA LYS A 5 9.11 42.78 -5.41
C LYS A 5 8.82 42.13 -6.76
N LYS A 6 9.29 40.90 -6.98
CA LYS A 6 8.80 40.06 -8.07
C LYS A 6 7.33 39.75 -7.76
N GLU A 7 6.44 40.22 -8.60
CA GLU A 7 5.06 39.74 -8.64
C GLU A 7 5.09 38.26 -8.92
N ALA A 8 4.48 37.49 -8.04
CA ALA A 8 4.26 36.06 -8.28
C ALA A 8 3.29 35.96 -9.48
N GLU A 9 3.75 35.37 -10.57
CA GLU A 9 2.88 34.94 -11.65
C GLU A 9 1.81 34.00 -11.06
N VAL A 10 0.58 34.45 -11.04
CA VAL A 10 -0.59 33.62 -10.76
C VAL A 10 -0.73 32.69 -11.97
N VAL A 11 -0.22 31.48 -11.87
CA VAL A 11 -0.51 30.42 -12.83
C VAL A 11 -2.01 30.14 -12.71
N GLU A 12 -2.82 30.63 -13.67
CA GLU A 12 -4.21 30.24 -13.81
C GLU A 12 -4.27 28.72 -14.01
N VAL A 13 -4.57 27.99 -12.95
CA VAL A 13 -4.81 26.55 -13.02
C VAL A 13 -6.09 26.34 -13.84
N GLN A 14 -5.95 25.84 -15.06
CA GLN A 14 -7.11 25.51 -15.89
C GLN A 14 -7.93 24.42 -15.19
N VAL A 15 -9.06 24.79 -14.62
CA VAL A 15 -10.02 23.87 -13.98
C VAL A 15 -10.55 22.92 -15.05
N SER A 16 -10.33 21.60 -14.86
CA SER A 16 -10.83 20.58 -15.79
C SER A 16 -12.36 20.64 -15.91
N GLU A 17 -12.92 20.24 -17.06
CA GLU A 17 -14.37 20.22 -17.28
C GLU A 17 -15.12 19.37 -16.25
N GLU A 18 -14.47 18.30 -15.73
CA GLU A 18 -15.02 17.48 -14.66
C GLU A 18 -15.20 18.27 -13.36
N CYS A 19 -14.18 19.05 -12.97
CA CYS A 19 -14.22 19.85 -11.75
C CYS A 19 -15.25 20.99 -11.84
N LYS A 20 -15.45 21.58 -13.01
CA LYS A 20 -16.48 22.61 -13.24
C LYS A 20 -17.91 22.13 -13.00
N ARG A 21 -18.17 20.84 -13.13
CA ARG A 21 -19.50 20.24 -12.90
C ARG A 21 -19.87 20.07 -11.44
N TYR A 22 -18.92 20.28 -10.51
CA TYR A 22 -19.24 20.18 -9.10
C TYR A 22 -20.21 21.29 -8.67
N ASP A 23 -21.31 20.93 -8.02
CA ASP A 23 -22.40 21.79 -7.57
C ASP A 23 -22.84 21.52 -6.12
N GLY A 24 -21.95 20.91 -5.33
CA GLY A 24 -22.16 20.61 -3.92
C GLY A 24 -21.74 21.73 -2.95
N PRO A 25 -21.64 21.41 -1.63
CA PRO A 25 -21.15 22.33 -0.62
C PRO A 25 -19.77 22.91 -0.97
N TRP A 26 -19.54 24.18 -0.60
CA TRP A 26 -18.29 24.91 -0.85
C TRP A 26 -17.83 24.83 -2.31
N LYS A 27 -18.76 25.15 -3.18
CA LYS A 27 -18.65 24.92 -4.62
C LYS A 27 -17.35 25.43 -5.22
N GLU A 28 -16.98 26.65 -4.93
CA GLU A 28 -15.80 27.27 -5.54
C GLU A 28 -14.50 26.75 -4.91
N GLU A 29 -14.49 26.53 -3.59
CA GLU A 29 -13.34 25.97 -2.89
C GLU A 29 -13.07 24.52 -3.34
N VAL A 30 -14.11 23.69 -3.44
CA VAL A 30 -13.98 22.30 -3.92
C VAL A 30 -13.57 22.25 -5.38
N ARG A 31 -14.04 23.17 -6.23
CA ARG A 31 -13.60 23.29 -7.64
C ARG A 31 -12.11 23.65 -7.72
N ALA A 32 -11.65 24.58 -6.89
CA ALA A 32 -10.25 24.95 -6.80
C ALA A 32 -9.38 23.78 -6.36
N LEU A 33 -9.78 23.08 -5.29
CA LEU A 33 -9.10 21.87 -4.85
C LEU A 33 -9.13 20.75 -5.90
N CYS A 34 -10.24 20.60 -6.60
CA CYS A 34 -10.35 19.62 -7.69
C CYS A 34 -9.39 19.94 -8.84
N ALA A 35 -9.18 21.22 -9.16
CA ALA A 35 -8.21 21.63 -10.16
C ALA A 35 -6.76 21.37 -9.72
N GLU A 36 -6.47 21.56 -8.44
CA GLU A 36 -5.14 21.33 -7.86
C GLU A 36 -4.83 19.84 -7.70
N TYR A 37 -5.74 19.06 -7.10
CA TYR A 37 -5.52 17.67 -6.70
C TYR A 37 -6.04 16.66 -7.73
N GLY A 38 -7.02 17.02 -8.54
CA GLY A 38 -7.77 16.10 -9.38
C GLY A 38 -8.96 15.42 -8.67
N LEU A 39 -10.03 15.17 -9.42
CA LEU A 39 -11.30 14.65 -8.90
C LEU A 39 -11.13 13.31 -8.16
N ARG A 40 -10.38 12.36 -8.75
CA ARG A 40 -10.14 11.03 -8.13
C ARG A 40 -9.32 11.12 -6.85
N ASN A 41 -8.37 12.05 -6.79
CA ASN A 41 -7.53 12.25 -5.62
C ASN A 41 -8.37 12.78 -4.44
N LEU A 42 -9.27 13.74 -4.70
CA LEU A 42 -10.23 14.18 -3.68
C LEU A 42 -11.18 13.05 -3.25
N ALA A 43 -11.66 12.24 -4.19
CA ALA A 43 -12.53 11.11 -3.90
C ALA A 43 -11.87 10.03 -3.02
N ALA A 44 -10.53 9.94 -3.03
CA ALA A 44 -9.75 9.03 -2.21
C ALA A 44 -9.56 9.52 -0.76
N MET A 45 -9.86 10.77 -0.46
CA MET A 45 -9.80 11.32 0.90
C MET A 45 -10.89 10.74 1.79
N ASN A 46 -10.69 10.80 3.11
CA ASN A 46 -11.79 10.66 4.07
C ASN A 46 -12.41 12.03 4.40
N VAL A 47 -13.50 12.02 5.15
CA VAL A 47 -14.26 13.23 5.49
C VAL A 47 -13.40 14.24 6.25
N VAL A 48 -12.61 13.75 7.21
CA VAL A 48 -11.74 14.60 8.04
C VAL A 48 -10.63 15.23 7.20
N GLU A 49 -9.99 14.46 6.33
CA GLU A 49 -8.95 14.97 5.42
C GLU A 49 -9.50 16.04 4.47
N LEU A 50 -10.71 15.84 3.93
CA LEU A 50 -11.35 16.85 3.07
C LEU A 50 -11.72 18.12 3.87
N ALA A 51 -12.27 17.95 5.08
CA ALA A 51 -12.63 19.07 5.96
C ALA A 51 -11.40 19.89 6.37
N GLN A 52 -10.29 19.21 6.70
CA GLN A 52 -9.01 19.87 7.01
C GLN A 52 -8.46 20.66 5.81
N LEU A 53 -8.55 20.09 4.62
CA LEU A 53 -8.09 20.75 3.41
C LEU A 53 -8.90 21.98 3.04
N LEU A 54 -10.15 22.03 3.50
CA LEU A 54 -11.07 23.15 3.30
C LEU A 54 -11.08 24.16 4.48
N ASP A 55 -10.33 23.92 5.55
CA ASP A 55 -10.40 24.66 6.82
C ASP A 55 -11.83 24.68 7.41
N LYS A 56 -12.50 23.49 7.42
CA LYS A 56 -13.91 23.30 7.82
C LYS A 56 -14.10 22.11 8.77
N GLU A 57 -13.16 21.89 9.70
CA GLU A 57 -13.18 20.73 10.59
C GLU A 57 -14.39 20.70 11.53
N ASP A 58 -15.06 21.81 11.75
CA ASP A 58 -16.28 21.96 12.54
C ASP A 58 -17.57 21.64 11.76
N GLU A 59 -17.47 21.45 10.42
CA GLU A 59 -18.60 21.19 9.52
C GLU A 59 -18.54 19.76 8.91
N LEU A 60 -18.23 18.73 9.68
CA LEU A 60 -18.01 17.36 9.16
C LEU A 60 -19.20 16.78 8.38
N GLU A 61 -20.44 16.99 8.84
CA GLU A 61 -21.64 16.53 8.14
C GLU A 61 -21.73 17.13 6.72
N ARG A 62 -21.34 18.38 6.57
CA ARG A 62 -21.32 19.06 5.29
C ARG A 62 -20.16 18.58 4.42
N ALA A 63 -19.03 18.20 5.02
CA ALA A 63 -17.92 17.58 4.32
C ALA A 63 -18.27 16.15 3.83
N GLU A 64 -19.11 15.41 4.56
CA GLU A 64 -19.66 14.13 4.09
C GLU A 64 -20.47 14.30 2.80
N VAL A 65 -21.36 15.29 2.76
CA VAL A 65 -22.17 15.61 1.59
C VAL A 65 -21.28 15.99 0.39
N ALA A 66 -20.26 16.82 0.64
CA ALA A 66 -19.31 17.23 -0.40
C ALA A 66 -18.54 16.01 -0.94
N LEU A 67 -18.01 15.15 -0.06
CA LEU A 67 -17.26 13.95 -0.44
C LEU A 67 -18.13 12.94 -1.18
N ALA A 68 -19.37 12.74 -0.76
CA ALA A 68 -20.33 11.88 -1.45
C ALA A 68 -20.56 12.34 -2.89
N LYS A 69 -20.71 13.66 -3.10
CA LYS A 69 -20.88 14.25 -4.43
C LYS A 69 -19.61 14.11 -5.29
N ILE A 70 -18.43 14.35 -4.71
CA ILE A 70 -17.13 14.13 -5.37
C ILE A 70 -16.99 12.67 -5.82
N ARG A 71 -17.31 11.71 -4.95
CA ARG A 71 -17.28 10.27 -5.28
C ARG A 71 -18.29 9.89 -6.36
N GLN A 72 -19.48 10.47 -6.34
CA GLN A 72 -20.48 10.28 -7.39
C GLN A 72 -19.94 10.75 -8.76
N MET A 73 -19.35 11.94 -8.81
CA MET A 73 -18.76 12.50 -10.02
C MET A 73 -17.56 11.67 -10.52
N ALA A 74 -16.75 11.13 -9.60
CA ALA A 74 -15.64 10.25 -9.93
C ALA A 74 -16.06 8.82 -10.37
N GLY A 75 -17.36 8.51 -10.39
CA GLY A 75 -17.88 7.17 -10.70
C GLY A 75 -17.62 6.13 -9.60
N LEU A 76 -17.39 6.59 -8.36
CA LEU A 76 -17.07 5.76 -7.19
C LEU A 76 -18.24 5.62 -6.21
N ALA A 77 -19.42 6.16 -6.55
CA ALA A 77 -20.61 5.96 -5.74
C ALA A 77 -20.97 4.48 -5.67
N PRO A 78 -21.37 3.97 -4.50
CA PRO A 78 -21.86 2.59 -4.38
C PRO A 78 -23.02 2.32 -5.33
N ARG A 79 -22.90 1.29 -6.15
CA ARG A 79 -24.00 0.81 -7.00
C ARG A 79 -24.11 -0.70 -6.91
N PRO A 80 -25.33 -1.27 -6.85
CA PRO A 80 -25.51 -2.71 -6.96
C PRO A 80 -25.11 -3.18 -8.37
N VAL A 81 -24.45 -4.32 -8.44
CA VAL A 81 -24.10 -5.02 -9.69
C VAL A 81 -24.52 -6.49 -9.56
N ASN A 82 -24.90 -7.15 -10.64
CA ASN A 82 -25.15 -8.56 -10.61
C ASN A 82 -23.85 -9.36 -10.58
N ILE A 83 -23.93 -10.66 -10.27
CA ILE A 83 -22.73 -11.51 -10.06
C ILE A 83 -21.90 -11.65 -11.34
N LEU A 84 -22.50 -11.67 -12.52
CA LEU A 84 -21.75 -11.79 -13.78
C LEU A 84 -20.99 -10.49 -14.10
N GLU A 85 -21.60 -9.34 -13.83
CA GLU A 85 -20.93 -8.05 -13.94
C GLU A 85 -19.76 -7.95 -12.95
N ALA A 86 -19.96 -8.36 -11.70
CA ALA A 86 -18.90 -8.39 -10.69
C ALA A 86 -17.75 -9.33 -11.11
N LEU A 87 -18.05 -10.51 -11.68
CA LEU A 87 -17.07 -11.44 -12.20
C LEU A 87 -16.24 -10.82 -13.33
N ASN A 88 -16.89 -10.21 -14.31
CA ASN A 88 -16.22 -9.54 -15.43
C ASN A 88 -15.30 -8.41 -14.96
N MET A 89 -15.78 -7.57 -14.03
CA MET A 89 -14.97 -6.51 -13.43
C MET A 89 -13.74 -7.08 -12.73
N THR A 90 -13.88 -8.22 -12.05
CA THR A 90 -12.81 -8.86 -11.31
C THR A 90 -11.76 -9.49 -12.22
N GLN A 91 -12.17 -10.10 -13.34
CA GLN A 91 -11.28 -10.73 -14.32
C GLN A 91 -10.42 -9.72 -15.09
N GLN A 92 -10.84 -8.47 -15.20
CA GLN A 92 -10.11 -7.41 -15.91
C GLN A 92 -9.03 -6.75 -15.03
N VAL A 93 -8.97 -7.07 -13.72
CA VAL A 93 -7.97 -6.48 -12.82
C VAL A 93 -6.60 -7.09 -13.10
N PRO A 94 -5.56 -6.26 -13.35
CA PRO A 94 -4.21 -6.76 -13.60
C PRO A 94 -3.65 -7.58 -12.43
N VAL A 95 -2.92 -8.64 -12.76
CA VAL A 95 -2.23 -9.52 -11.81
C VAL A 95 -0.76 -9.58 -12.17
N LEU A 96 0.10 -9.33 -11.19
CA LEU A 96 1.55 -9.40 -11.31
C LEU A 96 2.04 -10.81 -11.01
N LYS A 97 2.81 -11.40 -11.93
CA LYS A 97 3.59 -12.59 -11.66
C LYS A 97 4.85 -12.23 -10.89
N THR A 98 4.97 -12.78 -9.67
CA THR A 98 6.08 -12.45 -8.76
C THR A 98 7.39 -13.11 -9.16
N GLY A 99 7.33 -14.19 -9.92
CA GLY A 99 8.46 -15.04 -10.26
C GLY A 99 8.82 -16.06 -9.18
N VAL A 100 7.97 -16.20 -8.13
CA VAL A 100 7.94 -17.37 -7.24
C VAL A 100 6.87 -18.29 -7.77
N ALA A 101 7.28 -19.37 -8.43
CA ALA A 101 6.40 -20.19 -9.26
C ALA A 101 5.19 -20.73 -8.49
N GLU A 102 5.40 -21.32 -7.32
CA GLU A 102 4.30 -21.85 -6.51
C GLU A 102 3.37 -20.75 -5.97
N PHE A 103 3.88 -19.56 -5.66
CA PHE A 103 3.03 -18.43 -5.26
C PHE A 103 2.12 -18.01 -6.40
N ASP A 104 2.68 -17.89 -7.60
CA ASP A 104 1.97 -17.48 -8.80
C ASP A 104 0.97 -18.53 -9.29
N GLU A 105 1.16 -19.81 -8.92
CA GLU A 105 0.26 -20.92 -9.27
C GLU A 105 -0.86 -21.10 -8.23
N LYS A 106 -0.50 -21.15 -6.95
CA LYS A 106 -1.40 -21.53 -5.87
C LYS A 106 -2.28 -20.40 -5.35
N THR A 107 -1.85 -19.12 -5.49
CA THR A 107 -2.71 -18.03 -5.05
C THR A 107 -3.97 -17.93 -5.91
N PRO A 108 -5.16 -17.63 -5.32
CA PRO A 108 -6.45 -17.63 -6.03
C PRO A 108 -6.51 -16.66 -7.22
N TRP A 109 -5.59 -15.70 -7.23
CA TRP A 109 -5.49 -14.69 -8.29
C TRP A 109 -4.40 -14.98 -9.31
N GLY A 110 -3.58 -15.98 -9.07
CA GLY A 110 -2.45 -16.31 -9.93
C GLY A 110 -1.25 -15.36 -9.78
N GLY A 111 -1.04 -14.77 -8.62
CA GLY A 111 0.00 -13.78 -8.31
C GLY A 111 -0.49 -12.64 -7.44
N LEU A 112 0.09 -11.45 -7.56
CA LEU A 112 -0.34 -10.25 -6.84
C LEU A 112 -1.33 -9.45 -7.68
N ARG A 113 -2.60 -9.49 -7.31
CA ARG A 113 -3.67 -8.75 -7.98
C ARG A 113 -3.72 -7.31 -7.50
N ARG A 114 -3.92 -6.35 -8.40
CA ARG A 114 -4.14 -4.94 -8.06
C ARG A 114 -5.39 -4.76 -7.18
N GLY A 115 -5.37 -3.71 -6.37
CA GLY A 115 -6.49 -3.39 -5.48
C GLY A 115 -6.59 -4.26 -4.22
N LEU A 116 -5.57 -5.06 -3.92
CA LEU A 116 -5.49 -5.88 -2.70
C LEU A 116 -4.29 -5.49 -1.83
N ILE A 117 -4.44 -5.67 -0.53
CA ILE A 117 -3.40 -5.48 0.47
C ILE A 117 -2.92 -6.86 0.92
N TYR A 118 -1.63 -7.13 0.74
CA TYR A 118 -0.96 -8.39 1.10
C TYR A 118 -0.07 -8.18 2.31
N GLY A 119 -0.23 -9.01 3.32
CA GLY A 119 0.66 -9.08 4.48
C GLY A 119 1.59 -10.30 4.39
N PHE A 120 2.88 -10.08 4.62
CA PHE A 120 3.90 -11.14 4.73
C PHE A 120 4.57 -11.03 6.09
N ALA A 121 4.16 -11.88 7.03
CA ALA A 121 4.74 -11.94 8.36
C ALA A 121 5.74 -13.09 8.47
N GLY A 122 6.74 -12.99 9.35
CA GLY A 122 7.68 -14.10 9.56
C GLY A 122 8.92 -13.69 10.34
N GLU A 123 9.74 -14.66 10.72
CA GLU A 123 11.00 -14.44 11.42
C GLU A 123 12.02 -13.68 10.57
N PHE A 124 13.05 -13.17 11.25
CA PHE A 124 14.21 -12.62 10.57
C PHE A 124 14.86 -13.66 9.64
N GLY A 125 15.18 -13.26 8.42
CA GLY A 125 15.78 -14.14 7.42
C GLY A 125 14.80 -15.09 6.72
N ALA A 126 13.47 -14.96 6.93
CA ALA A 126 12.49 -15.78 6.21
C ALA A 126 12.28 -15.37 4.73
N GLY A 127 12.89 -14.26 4.26
CA GLY A 127 12.81 -13.84 2.86
C GLY A 127 11.76 -12.76 2.56
N LYS A 128 11.11 -12.18 3.57
CA LYS A 128 10.07 -11.14 3.39
C LYS A 128 10.52 -9.96 2.54
N SER A 129 11.61 -9.30 2.94
CA SER A 129 12.18 -8.16 2.19
C SER A 129 12.62 -8.56 0.78
N MET A 130 13.18 -9.77 0.63
CA MET A 130 13.56 -10.30 -0.67
C MET A 130 12.35 -10.49 -1.59
N PHE A 131 11.25 -11.05 -1.08
CA PHE A 131 10.00 -11.15 -1.81
C PHE A 131 9.45 -9.78 -2.21
N ALA A 132 9.45 -8.83 -1.27
CA ALA A 132 8.98 -7.46 -1.49
C ALA A 132 9.81 -6.73 -2.58
N ILE A 133 11.14 -6.87 -2.53
CA ILE A 133 12.05 -6.32 -3.55
C ILE A 133 11.80 -6.99 -4.90
N GLN A 134 11.69 -8.32 -4.95
CA GLN A 134 11.44 -9.06 -6.18
C GLN A 134 10.10 -8.66 -6.82
N ALA A 135 9.03 -8.56 -6.03
CA ALA A 135 7.75 -8.10 -6.52
C ALA A 135 7.82 -6.66 -7.06
N SER A 136 8.62 -5.77 -6.41
CA SER A 136 8.83 -4.41 -6.87
C SER A 136 9.53 -4.34 -8.22
N VAL A 137 10.60 -5.11 -8.40
CA VAL A 137 11.33 -5.19 -9.67
C VAL A 137 10.41 -5.75 -10.76
N ARG A 138 9.71 -6.86 -10.49
CA ARG A 138 8.77 -7.46 -11.44
C ARG A 138 7.64 -6.49 -11.83
N ALA A 139 7.08 -5.76 -10.88
CA ALA A 139 6.04 -4.77 -11.13
C ALA A 139 6.55 -3.63 -12.04
N ALA A 140 7.74 -3.11 -11.75
CA ALA A 140 8.34 -2.06 -12.58
C ALA A 140 8.62 -2.53 -14.02
N MET A 141 9.02 -3.80 -14.21
CA MET A 141 9.18 -4.41 -15.54
C MET A 141 7.85 -4.51 -16.30
N GLU A 142 6.74 -4.73 -15.61
CA GLU A 142 5.38 -4.72 -16.20
C GLU A 142 4.79 -3.29 -16.32
N ASN A 143 5.66 -2.26 -16.28
CA ASN A 143 5.30 -0.83 -16.33
C ASN A 143 4.41 -0.34 -15.18
N TRP A 144 4.34 -1.04 -14.07
CA TRP A 144 3.67 -0.52 -12.88
C TRP A 144 4.54 0.56 -12.22
N LYS A 145 3.89 1.62 -11.75
CA LYS A 145 4.54 2.60 -10.87
C LYS A 145 4.64 2.01 -9.47
N VAL A 146 5.83 1.90 -8.94
CA VAL A 146 6.12 1.29 -7.65
C VAL A 146 6.69 2.32 -6.70
N LEU A 147 6.14 2.37 -5.49
CA LEU A 147 6.72 3.08 -4.35
C LEU A 147 7.16 2.06 -3.29
N PHE A 148 8.45 1.99 -3.05
CA PHE A 148 9.04 1.16 -2.00
C PHE A 148 9.40 2.04 -0.80
N VAL A 149 8.73 1.82 0.33
CA VAL A 149 8.96 2.53 1.60
C VAL A 149 9.80 1.64 2.51
N GLU A 150 11.05 2.03 2.72
CA GLU A 150 12.00 1.36 3.60
C GLU A 150 11.96 2.01 4.98
N THR A 151 11.85 1.22 6.05
CA THR A 151 11.62 1.72 7.41
C THR A 151 12.62 1.19 8.46
N GLU A 152 13.53 0.31 8.06
CA GLU A 152 14.46 -0.37 8.98
C GLU A 152 15.91 0.14 8.84
N GLY A 153 16.21 1.05 7.88
CA GLY A 153 17.54 1.56 7.61
C GLY A 153 18.49 0.53 7.00
N SER A 154 17.95 -0.51 6.37
CA SER A 154 18.72 -1.67 5.85
C SER A 154 18.57 -1.89 4.34
N LEU A 155 18.34 -0.81 3.58
CA LEU A 155 18.13 -0.88 2.14
C LEU A 155 19.28 -1.58 1.41
N ASN A 156 18.98 -2.68 0.75
CA ASN A 156 19.95 -3.46 -0.02
C ASN A 156 19.80 -3.23 -1.52
N THR A 157 20.39 -2.15 -2.03
CA THR A 157 20.34 -1.79 -3.46
C THR A 157 20.98 -2.86 -4.37
N LYS A 158 22.02 -3.57 -3.88
CA LYS A 158 22.63 -4.69 -4.63
C LYS A 158 21.69 -5.86 -4.84
N LEU A 159 20.71 -6.04 -3.95
CA LEU A 159 19.70 -7.07 -4.12
C LEU A 159 18.71 -6.69 -5.23
N PHE A 160 18.30 -5.43 -5.31
CA PHE A 160 17.51 -4.92 -6.44
C PHE A 160 18.22 -5.16 -7.77
N GLU A 161 19.53 -4.85 -7.85
CA GLU A 161 20.33 -5.05 -9.04
C GLU A 161 20.40 -6.53 -9.46
N ARG A 162 20.71 -7.43 -8.53
CA ARG A 162 20.78 -8.88 -8.81
C ARG A 162 19.45 -9.45 -9.27
N ILE A 163 18.36 -9.03 -8.65
CA ILE A 163 17.02 -9.47 -9.03
C ILE A 163 16.68 -8.94 -10.43
N ALA A 164 16.97 -7.65 -10.72
CA ALA A 164 16.77 -7.10 -12.06
C ALA A 164 17.54 -7.89 -13.14
N GLN A 165 18.84 -8.15 -12.90
CA GLN A 165 19.70 -8.94 -13.80
C GLN A 165 19.16 -10.37 -14.02
N ARG A 166 18.68 -11.04 -12.96
CA ARG A 166 18.04 -12.36 -13.07
C ARG A 166 16.85 -12.35 -14.02
N PHE A 167 16.05 -11.29 -14.00
CA PHE A 167 14.90 -11.16 -14.89
C PHE A 167 15.22 -10.51 -16.25
N GLY A 168 16.50 -10.33 -16.56
CA GLY A 168 16.95 -9.85 -17.88
C GLY A 168 16.83 -8.34 -18.09
N THR A 169 16.83 -7.56 -17.00
CA THR A 169 16.79 -6.09 -17.03
C THR A 169 17.89 -5.48 -16.14
N ASP A 170 18.02 -4.17 -16.15
CA ASP A 170 18.85 -3.41 -15.23
C ASP A 170 18.06 -2.31 -14.54
N LEU A 171 18.63 -1.71 -13.48
CA LEU A 171 17.95 -0.69 -12.70
C LEU A 171 17.73 0.62 -13.47
N ASN A 172 18.55 0.92 -14.48
CA ASN A 172 18.39 2.14 -15.28
C ASN A 172 17.10 2.05 -16.12
N ALA A 173 16.74 0.85 -16.59
CA ALA A 173 15.49 0.63 -17.31
C ALA A 173 14.25 0.80 -16.42
N LEU A 174 14.41 0.77 -15.10
CA LEU A 174 13.31 0.82 -14.13
C LEU A 174 13.19 2.17 -13.39
N VAL A 175 14.10 3.12 -13.64
CA VAL A 175 14.22 4.38 -12.88
C VAL A 175 12.95 5.21 -12.86
N ASP A 176 12.20 5.23 -13.96
CA ASP A 176 10.94 5.98 -14.07
C ASP A 176 9.73 5.26 -13.41
N ARG A 177 9.91 4.01 -13.01
CA ARG A 177 8.84 3.14 -12.49
C ARG A 177 9.02 2.71 -11.05
N LEU A 178 10.25 2.67 -10.55
CA LEU A 178 10.58 2.20 -9.20
C LEU A 178 11.19 3.34 -8.39
N THR A 179 10.39 3.89 -7.49
CA THR A 179 10.81 4.92 -6.53
C THR A 179 11.00 4.29 -5.16
N ILE A 180 12.10 4.63 -4.50
CA ILE A 180 12.40 4.18 -3.14
C ILE A 180 12.45 5.40 -2.23
N THR A 181 11.81 5.32 -1.07
CA THR A 181 11.88 6.32 -0.02
C THR A 181 12.19 5.67 1.32
N GLN A 182 12.95 6.37 2.16
CA GLN A 182 13.29 5.92 3.51
C GLN A 182 12.48 6.73 4.52
N ALA A 183 11.76 6.04 5.38
CA ALA A 183 11.03 6.64 6.48
C ALA A 183 11.84 6.52 7.77
N ILE A 184 12.05 7.61 8.48
CA ILE A 184 12.80 7.64 9.75
C ILE A 184 11.89 7.17 10.88
N ASP A 185 10.61 7.53 10.86
CA ASP A 185 9.65 7.20 11.90
C ASP A 185 8.23 6.90 11.34
N ALA A 186 7.29 6.70 12.24
CA ALA A 186 5.91 6.39 11.88
C ALA A 186 5.18 7.58 11.23
N LEU A 187 5.57 8.82 11.54
CA LEU A 187 4.96 10.01 10.95
C LEU A 187 5.38 10.15 9.50
N ASP A 188 6.64 9.86 9.18
CA ASP A 188 7.11 9.83 7.78
C ASP A 188 6.29 8.81 6.95
N VAL A 189 6.08 7.59 7.47
CA VAL A 189 5.25 6.59 6.79
C VAL A 189 3.85 7.13 6.52
N LYS A 190 3.24 7.79 7.51
CA LYS A 190 1.92 8.40 7.36
C LYS A 190 1.91 9.46 6.26
N GLU A 191 2.86 10.40 6.25
CA GLU A 191 2.91 11.48 5.26
C GLU A 191 3.23 10.95 3.84
N ILE A 192 4.11 9.94 3.73
CA ILE A 192 4.37 9.24 2.46
C ILE A 192 3.09 8.61 1.91
N LEU A 193 2.33 7.90 2.76
CA LEU A 193 1.08 7.25 2.32
C LEU A 193 -0.02 8.26 1.97
N LYS A 194 -0.12 9.38 2.69
CA LYS A 194 -1.02 10.49 2.31
C LYS A 194 -0.67 11.04 0.92
N GLY A 195 0.60 11.01 0.55
CA GLY A 195 1.07 11.40 -0.78
C GLY A 195 0.50 10.54 -1.92
N LEU A 196 0.03 9.31 -1.65
CA LEU A 196 -0.62 8.45 -2.65
C LEU A 196 -1.88 9.08 -3.27
N HIS A 197 -2.55 9.99 -2.57
CA HIS A 197 -3.69 10.71 -3.10
C HIS A 197 -3.29 11.75 -4.15
N ARG A 198 -2.06 12.26 -4.11
CA ARG A 198 -1.52 13.21 -5.10
C ARG A 198 -0.80 12.52 -6.24
N GLN A 199 -0.07 11.47 -5.92
CA GLN A 199 0.73 10.70 -6.87
C GLN A 199 0.41 9.19 -6.70
N PRO A 200 -0.71 8.71 -7.28
CA PRO A 200 -1.08 7.32 -7.16
C PRO A 200 -0.06 6.42 -7.86
N VAL A 201 0.18 5.28 -7.22
CA VAL A 201 1.05 4.21 -7.73
C VAL A 201 0.27 2.92 -7.91
N ASP A 202 0.82 2.00 -8.71
CA ASP A 202 0.21 0.69 -8.96
C ASP A 202 0.53 -0.32 -7.85
N LEU A 203 1.72 -0.19 -7.26
CA LEU A 203 2.17 -1.00 -6.12
C LEU A 203 2.84 -0.10 -5.08
N VAL A 204 2.42 -0.22 -3.81
CA VAL A 204 3.16 0.32 -2.66
C VAL A 204 3.68 -0.83 -1.80
N VAL A 205 4.94 -0.76 -1.44
CA VAL A 205 5.59 -1.72 -0.53
C VAL A 205 6.01 -0.99 0.73
N ILE A 206 5.74 -1.55 1.90
CA ILE A 206 6.22 -1.03 3.19
C ILE A 206 7.01 -2.14 3.89
N ASP A 207 8.31 -1.97 3.94
CA ASP A 207 9.23 -2.94 4.54
C ASP A 207 10.03 -2.28 5.69
N SER A 208 9.61 -2.45 6.95
CA SER A 208 8.47 -3.22 7.44
C SER A 208 7.33 -2.30 7.92
N PHE A 209 6.07 -2.80 7.88
CA PHE A 209 4.89 -2.02 8.26
C PHE A 209 4.87 -1.70 9.77
N VAL A 210 5.26 -2.66 10.62
CA VAL A 210 5.41 -2.45 12.06
C VAL A 210 6.90 -2.35 12.41
N SER A 211 7.52 -1.26 11.98
CA SER A 211 8.96 -1.01 12.15
C SER A 211 9.37 -0.85 13.62
N HIS A 212 10.67 -0.93 13.86
CA HIS A 212 11.26 -0.62 15.17
C HIS A 212 10.94 0.81 15.61
N ALA A 213 10.98 1.78 14.70
CA ALA A 213 10.66 3.18 14.96
C ALA A 213 9.20 3.36 15.39
N LEU A 214 8.25 2.70 14.71
CA LEU A 214 6.85 2.70 15.10
C LEU A 214 6.66 2.10 16.49
N ARG A 215 7.30 0.97 16.78
CA ARG A 215 7.22 0.33 18.10
C ARG A 215 7.83 1.20 19.21
N ALA A 216 8.90 1.93 18.91
CA ALA A 216 9.54 2.84 19.86
C ALA A 216 8.65 4.05 20.17
N GLN A 217 8.01 4.64 19.16
CA GLN A 217 7.12 5.79 19.30
C GLN A 217 5.87 5.46 20.15
N PHE A 218 5.34 4.24 20.03
CA PHE A 218 4.20 3.76 20.80
C PHE A 218 4.61 2.71 21.87
N ARG A 219 5.70 2.97 22.58
CA ARG A 219 6.22 2.06 23.62
C ARG A 219 5.33 2.11 24.86
N GLY A 220 5.12 0.92 25.45
CA GLY A 220 4.33 0.76 26.67
C GLY A 220 2.92 0.24 26.41
N ARG A 221 2.35 -0.43 27.44
CA ARG A 221 1.01 -1.01 27.34
C ARG A 221 -0.08 0.06 27.23
N GLU A 222 0.14 1.19 27.86
CA GLU A 222 -0.76 2.36 27.85
C GLU A 222 -0.92 2.99 26.45
N ARG A 223 0.05 2.80 25.57
CA ARG A 223 0.03 3.30 24.17
C ARG A 223 -0.43 2.28 23.15
N LEU A 224 -0.81 1.09 23.60
CA LEU A 224 -1.23 0.02 22.70
C LEU A 224 -2.45 0.41 21.86
N ALA A 225 -3.45 1.04 22.49
CA ALA A 225 -4.63 1.51 21.78
C ALA A 225 -4.30 2.57 20.72
N ALA A 226 -3.45 3.55 21.05
CA ALA A 226 -2.99 4.57 20.11
C ALA A 226 -2.21 3.95 18.94
N ARG A 227 -1.35 2.96 19.19
CA ARG A 227 -0.66 2.21 18.14
C ARG A 227 -1.64 1.50 17.21
N GLN A 228 -2.66 0.84 17.76
CA GLN A 228 -3.67 0.14 16.97
C GLN A 228 -4.49 1.12 16.11
N GLN A 229 -4.87 2.26 16.66
CA GLN A 229 -5.57 3.32 15.93
C GLN A 229 -4.70 3.87 14.79
N PHE A 230 -3.41 4.09 15.05
CA PHE A 230 -2.48 4.57 14.03
C PHE A 230 -2.31 3.56 12.88
N LEU A 231 -2.11 2.28 13.19
CA LEU A 231 -2.04 1.22 12.18
C LEU A 231 -3.34 1.11 11.37
N ASN A 232 -4.51 1.21 12.02
CA ASN A 232 -5.80 1.23 11.32
C ASN A 232 -5.92 2.41 10.36
N TYR A 233 -5.43 3.59 10.77
CA TYR A 233 -5.42 4.76 9.89
C TYR A 233 -4.53 4.56 8.65
N LEU A 234 -3.32 4.00 8.81
CA LEU A 234 -2.46 3.67 7.67
C LEU A 234 -3.14 2.65 6.72
N LEU A 235 -3.76 1.61 7.27
CA LEU A 235 -4.51 0.63 6.48
C LEU A 235 -5.74 1.24 5.79
N ASP A 236 -6.39 2.22 6.40
CA ASP A 236 -7.49 2.95 5.76
C ASP A 236 -7.02 3.73 4.53
N ILE A 237 -5.88 4.42 4.60
CA ILE A 237 -5.27 5.08 3.43
C ILE A 237 -5.02 4.06 2.32
N LEU A 238 -4.42 2.91 2.64
CA LEU A 238 -4.13 1.86 1.66
C LEU A 238 -5.40 1.26 1.04
N ARG A 239 -6.46 1.04 1.85
CA ARG A 239 -7.76 0.55 1.35
C ARG A 239 -8.42 1.55 0.40
N ARG A 240 -8.33 2.84 0.70
CA ARG A 240 -8.85 3.89 -0.19
C ARG A 240 -8.04 3.97 -1.47
N ALA A 241 -6.71 3.91 -1.41
CA ALA A 241 -5.85 3.82 -2.59
C ALA A 241 -6.17 2.57 -3.44
N ALA A 242 -6.37 1.42 -2.81
CA ALA A 242 -6.76 0.18 -3.48
C ALA A 242 -8.09 0.31 -4.23
N ARG A 243 -9.10 0.94 -3.62
CA ARG A 243 -10.43 1.09 -4.21
C ARG A 243 -10.49 2.14 -5.32
N VAL A 244 -9.78 3.26 -5.14
CA VAL A 244 -9.87 4.40 -6.06
C VAL A 244 -8.91 4.28 -7.23
N PHE A 245 -7.69 3.82 -6.97
CA PHE A 245 -6.62 3.74 -7.97
C PHE A 245 -6.28 2.30 -8.39
N GLY A 246 -6.83 1.31 -7.69
CA GLY A 246 -6.44 -0.07 -7.88
C GLY A 246 -5.03 -0.37 -7.38
N THR A 247 -4.49 0.41 -6.45
CA THR A 247 -3.15 0.20 -5.89
C THR A 247 -3.08 -1.14 -5.16
N ALA A 248 -2.12 -2.00 -5.50
CA ALA A 248 -1.75 -3.15 -4.68
C ALA A 248 -0.83 -2.69 -3.54
N SER A 249 -0.88 -3.39 -2.41
CA SER A 249 0.05 -3.11 -1.29
C SER A 249 0.71 -4.38 -0.79
N ILE A 250 2.02 -4.32 -0.52
CA ILE A 250 2.79 -5.36 0.18
C ILE A 250 3.25 -4.78 1.50
N LEU A 251 2.87 -5.44 2.59
CA LEU A 251 3.27 -5.11 3.95
C LEU A 251 4.09 -6.25 4.51
N THR A 252 5.36 -6.02 4.84
CA THR A 252 6.14 -7.01 5.59
C THR A 252 6.01 -6.75 7.08
N ASP A 253 5.97 -7.79 7.89
CA ASP A 253 5.89 -7.69 9.34
C ASP A 253 6.75 -8.75 10.02
N GLN A 254 7.25 -8.44 11.21
CA GLN A 254 7.93 -9.40 12.05
C GLN A 254 6.91 -10.18 12.87
N VAL A 255 7.31 -11.34 13.36
CA VAL A 255 6.50 -12.10 14.31
C VAL A 255 6.98 -11.88 15.74
N ILE A 256 6.04 -11.96 16.67
CA ILE A 256 6.28 -11.96 18.11
C ILE A 256 5.80 -13.27 18.69
N ASP A 257 6.53 -13.79 19.67
CA ASP A 257 6.09 -14.94 20.45
C ASP A 257 4.97 -14.50 21.39
N VAL A 258 3.86 -15.22 21.37
CA VAL A 258 2.77 -15.03 22.30
C VAL A 258 2.91 -16.09 23.38
N PRO A 259 3.03 -15.72 24.67
CA PRO A 259 3.06 -16.68 25.76
C PRO A 259 1.72 -17.43 25.81
N SER A 260 1.68 -18.62 25.25
CA SER A 260 0.58 -19.56 25.34
C SER A 260 1.16 -20.96 25.57
N PHE A 261 0.33 -21.92 25.98
CA PHE A 261 0.74 -23.31 26.16
C PHE A 261 1.27 -23.97 24.88
N PHE A 262 0.99 -23.35 23.72
CA PHE A 262 1.56 -23.67 22.41
C PHE A 262 2.21 -22.40 21.88
N SER A 263 3.46 -22.46 21.43
CA SER A 263 4.24 -21.31 20.94
C SER A 263 3.68 -20.76 19.64
N ASP A 264 2.58 -20.04 19.73
CA ASP A 264 1.95 -19.37 18.59
C ASP A 264 2.68 -18.08 18.25
N LYS A 265 3.26 -18.02 17.08
CA LYS A 265 3.85 -16.80 16.53
C LYS A 265 2.76 -15.98 15.84
N ARG A 266 2.69 -14.69 16.18
CA ARG A 266 1.73 -13.78 15.58
C ARG A 266 2.44 -12.58 14.96
N PRO A 267 1.89 -11.96 13.91
CA PRO A 267 2.40 -10.69 13.36
C PRO A 267 2.51 -9.63 14.45
N ALA A 268 3.57 -8.82 14.43
CA ALA A 268 3.81 -7.76 15.42
C ALA A 268 2.71 -6.69 15.40
N GLY A 269 2.03 -6.48 14.27
CA GLY A 269 0.86 -5.62 14.13
C GLY A 269 -0.40 -6.14 14.82
N GLY A 270 -0.38 -7.40 15.30
CA GLY A 270 -1.49 -8.01 16.02
C GLY A 270 -2.77 -8.10 15.17
N ASN A 271 -3.93 -8.02 15.84
CA ASN A 271 -5.24 -8.18 15.18
C ASN A 271 -5.51 -7.12 14.09
N VAL A 272 -4.91 -5.93 14.18
CA VAL A 272 -5.10 -4.89 13.15
C VAL A 272 -4.54 -5.32 11.81
N VAL A 273 -3.34 -5.92 11.80
CA VAL A 273 -2.75 -6.46 10.57
C VAL A 273 -3.47 -7.74 10.15
N LEU A 274 -3.78 -8.64 11.09
CA LEU A 274 -4.51 -9.88 10.80
C LEU A 274 -5.82 -9.65 10.03
N HIS A 275 -6.61 -8.66 10.46
CA HIS A 275 -7.91 -8.38 9.85
C HIS A 275 -7.89 -7.16 8.91
N GLY A 276 -6.73 -6.51 8.80
CA GLY A 276 -6.57 -5.28 8.02
C GLY A 276 -6.14 -5.48 6.59
N VAL A 277 -5.59 -6.64 6.25
CA VAL A 277 -5.12 -7.02 4.91
C VAL A 277 -6.12 -7.94 4.21
N ASN A 278 -6.01 -8.07 2.88
CA ASN A 278 -6.88 -8.95 2.09
C ASN A 278 -6.32 -10.37 1.98
N ALA A 279 -5.02 -10.54 2.14
CA ALA A 279 -4.34 -11.83 2.16
C ALA A 279 -3.13 -11.75 3.10
N LEU A 280 -3.03 -12.69 4.03
CA LEU A 280 -1.93 -12.77 4.99
C LEU A 280 -1.21 -14.11 4.88
N PHE A 281 0.10 -14.03 4.66
CA PHE A 281 0.98 -15.18 4.60
C PHE A 281 2.00 -15.17 5.73
N MET A 282 2.23 -16.32 6.34
CA MET A 282 3.32 -16.54 7.29
C MET A 282 4.52 -17.15 6.56
N MET A 283 5.61 -16.44 6.47
CA MET A 283 6.86 -16.92 5.87
C MET A 283 7.76 -17.59 6.92
N MET A 284 8.18 -18.80 6.65
CA MET A 284 8.99 -19.60 7.58
C MET A 284 10.15 -20.30 6.87
N ARG A 285 11.28 -20.36 7.56
CA ARG A 285 12.43 -21.23 7.22
C ARG A 285 12.63 -22.22 8.36
N PRO A 286 12.19 -23.47 8.20
CA PRO A 286 12.31 -24.49 9.26
C PRO A 286 13.75 -24.75 9.69
N ASN A 287 14.68 -24.64 8.75
CA ASN A 287 16.11 -24.74 9.01
C ASN A 287 16.83 -23.50 8.48
N LYS A 288 17.36 -22.67 9.40
CA LYS A 288 18.07 -21.42 9.06
C LYS A 288 19.37 -21.64 8.25
N HIS A 289 19.89 -22.85 8.21
CA HIS A 289 21.08 -23.22 7.42
C HIS A 289 20.75 -23.69 6.00
N LYS A 290 19.46 -23.91 5.68
CA LYS A 290 19.01 -24.25 4.33
C LYS A 290 18.38 -23.06 3.64
N SER A 291 18.40 -23.04 2.31
CA SER A 291 17.76 -22.02 1.46
C SER A 291 16.25 -22.19 1.36
N GLU A 292 15.72 -23.34 1.68
CA GLU A 292 14.30 -23.68 1.55
C GLU A 292 13.43 -22.99 2.60
N GLY A 293 12.31 -22.45 2.17
CA GLY A 293 11.28 -21.85 3.00
C GLY A 293 9.89 -22.17 2.46
N HIS A 294 8.89 -21.78 3.22
CA HIS A 294 7.49 -21.87 2.79
C HIS A 294 6.67 -20.72 3.35
N MET A 295 5.61 -20.37 2.62
CA MET A 295 4.57 -19.44 3.03
C MET A 295 3.31 -20.23 3.38
N TRP A 296 2.70 -19.89 4.50
CA TRP A 296 1.43 -20.46 4.95
C TRP A 296 0.34 -19.40 4.80
N PRO A 297 -0.81 -19.72 4.19
CA PRO A 297 -1.95 -18.83 4.21
C PRO A 297 -2.53 -18.78 5.63
N ILE A 298 -2.49 -17.62 6.27
CA ILE A 298 -3.13 -17.40 7.58
C ILE A 298 -4.57 -16.93 7.40
N ASP A 299 -4.76 -15.99 6.48
CA ASP A 299 -6.07 -15.48 6.07
C ASP A 299 -5.97 -15.11 4.59
N VAL A 300 -6.28 -16.06 3.72
CA VAL A 300 -6.24 -15.90 2.26
C VAL A 300 -7.51 -16.48 1.68
N PRO A 301 -8.45 -15.65 1.20
CA PRO A 301 -9.70 -16.13 0.62
C PRO A 301 -9.45 -17.10 -0.53
N GLY A 302 -9.99 -18.33 -0.43
CA GLY A 302 -9.87 -19.35 -1.47
C GLY A 302 -8.66 -20.26 -1.37
N MET A 303 -7.83 -20.14 -0.32
CA MET A 303 -6.76 -21.08 0.00
C MET A 303 -7.10 -21.90 1.26
N ALA A 304 -6.76 -23.18 1.25
CA ALA A 304 -6.88 -24.04 2.43
C ALA A 304 -5.75 -23.70 3.43
N PRO A 305 -6.01 -23.77 4.77
CA PRO A 305 -5.02 -23.41 5.80
C PRO A 305 -3.75 -24.25 5.78
N ASP A 306 -3.78 -25.45 5.22
CA ASP A 306 -2.66 -26.39 5.09
C ASP A 306 -1.95 -26.30 3.72
N GLU A 307 -2.43 -25.47 2.82
CA GLU A 307 -1.87 -25.26 1.49
C GLU A 307 -0.60 -24.40 1.55
N LYS A 308 0.55 -25.07 1.58
CA LYS A 308 1.85 -24.40 1.63
C LYS A 308 2.34 -24.01 0.26
N ILE A 309 2.97 -22.84 0.19
CA ILE A 309 3.73 -22.36 -0.96
C ILE A 309 5.22 -22.52 -0.62
N HIS A 310 5.93 -23.35 -1.38
CA HIS A 310 7.37 -23.55 -1.20
C HIS A 310 8.15 -22.50 -1.98
N TYR A 311 9.30 -22.10 -1.46
CA TYR A 311 10.23 -21.21 -2.14
C TYR A 311 11.67 -21.53 -1.72
N GLU A 312 12.61 -21.16 -2.58
CA GLU A 312 14.04 -21.24 -2.32
C GLU A 312 14.66 -19.84 -2.31
N ILE A 313 15.46 -19.52 -1.27
CA ILE A 313 16.20 -18.26 -1.16
C ILE A 313 17.55 -18.43 -1.87
N LYS A 314 17.79 -17.62 -2.93
CA LYS A 314 19.09 -17.53 -3.60
C LYS A 314 19.63 -16.11 -3.50
N LYS A 315 20.85 -15.91 -4.02
CA LYS A 315 21.54 -14.61 -3.99
C LYS A 315 20.80 -13.51 -4.79
N ASP A 316 19.97 -13.90 -5.72
CA ASP A 316 19.28 -13.12 -6.73
C ASP A 316 17.75 -13.22 -6.62
N GLY A 317 17.23 -13.66 -5.48
CA GLY A 317 15.80 -13.64 -5.19
C GLY A 317 15.22 -14.95 -4.66
N LEU A 318 13.89 -15.01 -4.65
CA LEU A 318 13.09 -16.20 -4.33
C LEU A 318 12.70 -16.94 -5.61
N TYR A 319 12.72 -18.27 -5.53
CA TYR A 319 12.37 -19.18 -6.62
C TYR A 319 11.21 -20.07 -6.24
#